data_ca83fb316af69b30b26f0216aba3fdb4
#
_entry.id   ca83fb316af69b30b26f0216aba3fdb4
#
_cell.length_a   1.000
_cell.length_b   1.000
_cell.length_c   1.000
_cell.angle_alpha   90.00
_cell.angle_beta   90.00
_cell.angle_gamma   90.00
#
_symmetry.space_group_name_H-M   'P 1'
#
loop_
_entity.id
_entity.type
_entity.pdbx_description
1 polymer ?
#
loop_
_entity_poly.entity_id
_entity_poly.type
_entity_poly.pdbx_seq_one_letter_code
_entity_poly.pdbx_strand_id
1 'polypeptide(L)'
;MKAIVLSAFGGVDNLQLLDWPKPKPKQTEVRIQIKAISFNPVDYKMRQGRFGGNLPMILGRDLSGVVDAVGEEVTDFSVGDEVYAYLGGPRSNGSYAEYVCVPTDFVGRKPLNLSFAQAAAVPLVGLTAYQSVMDKARVQAYESVFIAGGSGGVGTMAIQLAHYLGAKPILTTAGSDQSVRYLTQELGILPAHILRYRGLSLDQLKAQVLEMNGGRFVGAAFDFVGGLMKQLCCEIIDYDGRVVSIVEEPEDFHLNIWNGRKSPLFIKSATFHFELLSARAMFGGPETWKIYRRELNTLTELIEMGHIQPPAITHLGEFSVESVRRAHTLLEEGHVQGKLVLSVS
;
A
#
# COMPACT_ATOMS: atom_id res chain seq x y z
N MET A 1 -15.55 -16.43 17.94
CA MET A 1 -15.54 -15.90 16.58
C MET A 1 -14.75 -16.82 15.68
N LYS A 2 -15.03 -16.82 14.39
CA LYS A 2 -14.19 -17.52 13.40
C LYS A 2 -12.98 -16.64 13.05
N ALA A 3 -11.82 -17.29 12.89
CA ALA A 3 -10.58 -16.65 12.43
C ALA A 3 -9.75 -17.64 11.59
N ILE A 4 -9.03 -17.12 10.60
CA ILE A 4 -8.05 -17.89 9.85
C ILE A 4 -6.69 -17.63 10.45
N VAL A 5 -6.14 -18.67 11.06
CA VAL A 5 -4.95 -18.63 11.91
C VAL A 5 -3.78 -19.29 11.20
N LEU A 6 -2.62 -18.64 11.23
CA LEU A 6 -1.35 -19.21 10.80
C LEU A 6 -0.77 -20.01 11.96
N SER A 7 -0.65 -21.32 11.80
CA SER A 7 -0.12 -22.24 12.82
C SER A 7 1.40 -22.47 12.73
N ALA A 8 1.96 -22.35 11.52
CA ALA A 8 3.39 -22.46 11.23
C ALA A 8 3.75 -21.59 10.03
N PHE A 9 4.97 -21.06 9.99
CA PHE A 9 5.48 -20.35 8.81
C PHE A 9 5.62 -21.30 7.62
N GLY A 10 5.50 -20.76 6.39
CA GLY A 10 5.71 -21.55 5.17
C GLY A 10 4.55 -21.47 4.19
N GLY A 11 4.03 -22.64 3.75
CA GLY A 11 3.01 -22.77 2.72
C GLY A 11 1.61 -22.27 3.13
N VAL A 12 0.72 -22.09 2.14
CA VAL A 12 -0.68 -21.68 2.37
C VAL A 12 -1.48 -22.67 3.20
N ASP A 13 -1.07 -23.96 3.24
CA ASP A 13 -1.74 -25.01 4.00
C ASP A 13 -1.67 -24.81 5.52
N ASN A 14 -0.73 -23.99 5.99
CA ASN A 14 -0.61 -23.62 7.41
C ASN A 14 -1.67 -22.61 7.87
N LEU A 15 -2.50 -22.10 6.97
CA LEU A 15 -3.67 -21.29 7.29
C LEU A 15 -4.86 -22.18 7.59
N GLN A 16 -5.47 -22.04 8.76
CA GLN A 16 -6.56 -22.88 9.26
C GLN A 16 -7.71 -22.04 9.82
N LEU A 17 -8.95 -22.40 9.51
CA LEU A 17 -10.14 -21.78 10.12
C LEU A 17 -10.37 -22.39 11.50
N LEU A 18 -10.32 -21.56 12.53
CA LEU A 18 -10.46 -21.96 13.92
C LEU A 18 -11.52 -21.13 14.64
N ASP A 19 -12.08 -21.70 15.71
CA ASP A 19 -12.79 -20.93 16.71
C ASP A 19 -11.79 -20.21 17.60
N TRP A 20 -11.87 -18.86 17.60
CA TRP A 20 -10.94 -17.97 18.30
C TRP A 20 -11.70 -17.11 19.31
N PRO A 21 -11.10 -16.78 20.46
CA PRO A 21 -11.76 -15.90 21.42
C PRO A 21 -12.12 -14.55 20.80
N LYS A 22 -13.36 -14.08 20.96
CA LYS A 22 -13.75 -12.73 20.54
C LYS A 22 -13.01 -11.71 21.42
N PRO A 23 -12.22 -10.79 20.85
CA PRO A 23 -11.39 -9.89 21.65
C PRO A 23 -12.24 -8.85 22.36
N LYS A 24 -11.74 -8.34 23.49
CA LYS A 24 -12.32 -7.20 24.20
C LYS A 24 -11.45 -5.98 23.93
N PRO A 25 -12.04 -4.81 23.61
CA PRO A 25 -11.27 -3.60 23.38
C PRO A 25 -10.62 -3.14 24.68
N LYS A 26 -9.38 -2.65 24.59
CA LYS A 26 -8.70 -1.92 25.66
C LYS A 26 -9.24 -0.49 25.71
N GLN A 27 -8.76 0.30 26.68
CA GLN A 27 -9.26 1.66 26.95
C GLN A 27 -9.34 2.55 25.72
N THR A 28 -8.33 2.52 24.84
CA THR A 28 -8.22 3.37 23.63
C THR A 28 -8.51 2.62 22.32
N GLU A 29 -9.05 1.40 22.40
CA GLU A 29 -9.34 0.57 21.24
C GLU A 29 -10.84 0.56 20.89
N VAL A 30 -11.14 0.39 19.63
CA VAL A 30 -12.47 -0.03 19.16
C VAL A 30 -12.42 -1.49 18.73
N ARG A 31 -13.50 -2.24 18.98
CA ARG A 31 -13.70 -3.54 18.37
C ARG A 31 -14.55 -3.36 17.12
N ILE A 32 -14.07 -3.88 16.01
CA ILE A 32 -14.73 -3.79 14.71
C ILE A 32 -15.26 -5.16 14.33
N GLN A 33 -16.56 -5.25 14.00
CA GLN A 33 -17.12 -6.35 13.25
C GLN A 33 -16.71 -6.16 11.80
N ILE A 34 -15.85 -7.04 11.30
CA ILE A 34 -15.29 -6.94 9.96
C ILE A 34 -16.36 -7.28 8.92
N LYS A 35 -16.47 -6.47 7.87
CA LYS A 35 -17.37 -6.67 6.73
C LYS A 35 -16.64 -6.96 5.43
N ALA A 36 -15.42 -6.48 5.31
CA ALA A 36 -14.53 -6.82 4.21
C ALA A 36 -13.06 -6.72 4.63
N ILE A 37 -12.23 -7.50 3.98
CA ILE A 37 -10.77 -7.49 4.12
C ILE A 37 -10.11 -7.36 2.76
N SER A 38 -8.89 -6.82 2.71
CA SER A 38 -8.07 -6.85 1.51
C SER A 38 -6.68 -7.40 1.78
N PHE A 39 -6.02 -7.83 0.71
CA PHE A 39 -4.75 -8.53 0.77
C PHE A 39 -3.60 -7.69 0.25
N ASN A 40 -2.43 -7.86 0.84
CA ASN A 40 -1.21 -7.15 0.50
C ASN A 40 -0.02 -8.12 0.38
N PRO A 41 1.02 -7.78 -0.41
CA PRO A 41 2.22 -8.62 -0.48
C PRO A 41 2.89 -8.89 0.88
N VAL A 42 2.76 -7.97 1.84
CA VAL A 42 3.28 -8.18 3.20
C VAL A 42 2.62 -9.37 3.90
N ASP A 43 1.36 -9.67 3.61
CA ASP A 43 0.62 -10.75 4.27
C ASP A 43 1.22 -12.13 3.93
N TYR A 44 1.50 -12.41 2.63
CA TYR A 44 2.14 -13.67 2.28
C TYR A 44 3.61 -13.72 2.71
N LYS A 45 4.33 -12.59 2.71
CA LYS A 45 5.70 -12.52 3.24
C LYS A 45 5.75 -12.82 4.74
N MET A 46 4.77 -12.34 5.51
CA MET A 46 4.60 -12.70 6.92
C MET A 46 4.28 -14.19 7.09
N ARG A 47 3.36 -14.73 6.28
CA ARG A 47 3.07 -16.17 6.30
C ARG A 47 4.32 -17.01 6.02
N GLN A 48 5.18 -16.57 5.10
CA GLN A 48 6.46 -17.22 4.81
C GLN A 48 7.50 -17.11 5.94
N GLY A 49 7.26 -16.27 6.95
CA GLY A 49 8.15 -16.08 8.10
C GLY A 49 9.25 -15.04 7.90
N ARG A 50 9.20 -14.20 6.82
CA ARG A 50 10.25 -13.20 6.53
C ARG A 50 10.48 -12.20 7.65
N PHE A 51 9.44 -11.91 8.44
CA PHE A 51 9.52 -10.92 9.54
C PHE A 51 9.46 -11.56 10.92
N GLY A 52 9.48 -12.90 11.00
CA GLY A 52 9.30 -13.62 12.25
C GLY A 52 7.90 -13.39 12.85
N GLY A 53 7.80 -13.55 14.17
CA GLY A 53 6.57 -13.36 14.94
C GLY A 53 6.24 -14.55 15.82
N ASN A 54 5.25 -14.37 16.70
CA ASN A 54 4.78 -15.44 17.58
C ASN A 54 3.62 -16.18 16.96
N LEU A 55 3.75 -17.49 16.82
CA LEU A 55 2.70 -18.38 16.35
C LEU A 55 1.94 -18.98 17.55
N PRO A 56 0.64 -19.29 17.42
CA PRO A 56 -0.20 -19.02 16.26
C PRO A 56 -0.59 -17.53 16.14
N MET A 57 -0.82 -17.04 14.90
CA MET A 57 -1.21 -15.64 14.65
C MET A 57 -2.30 -15.51 13.59
N ILE A 58 -3.07 -14.43 13.65
CA ILE A 58 -4.01 -14.01 12.62
C ILE A 58 -3.31 -12.97 11.74
N LEU A 59 -3.28 -13.19 10.43
CA LEU A 59 -2.70 -12.28 9.44
C LEU A 59 -3.73 -11.27 8.90
N GLY A 60 -3.28 -10.42 7.97
CA GLY A 60 -4.09 -9.39 7.31
C GLY A 60 -3.89 -8.00 7.90
N ARG A 61 -3.80 -7.01 7.01
CA ARG A 61 -3.46 -5.63 7.38
C ARG A 61 -4.54 -4.62 7.10
N ASP A 62 -5.53 -4.97 6.30
CA ASP A 62 -6.60 -4.07 5.86
C ASP A 62 -7.97 -4.63 6.16
N LEU A 63 -8.87 -3.77 6.58
CA LEU A 63 -10.28 -4.10 6.77
C LEU A 63 -11.19 -2.89 6.59
N SER A 64 -12.46 -3.17 6.43
CA SER A 64 -13.58 -2.27 6.71
C SER A 64 -14.67 -3.02 7.48
N GLY A 65 -15.44 -2.30 8.26
CA GLY A 65 -16.48 -2.92 9.10
C GLY A 65 -17.25 -1.90 9.94
N VAL A 66 -17.92 -2.41 10.95
CA VAL A 66 -18.76 -1.62 11.85
C VAL A 66 -18.21 -1.73 13.28
N VAL A 67 -18.12 -0.64 13.97
CA VAL A 67 -17.75 -0.61 15.39
C VAL A 67 -18.80 -1.37 16.22
N ASP A 68 -18.36 -2.43 16.90
CA ASP A 68 -19.20 -3.33 17.70
C ASP A 68 -19.07 -3.06 19.22
N ALA A 69 -17.93 -2.52 19.64
CA ALA A 69 -17.68 -2.09 21.00
C ALA A 69 -16.58 -1.04 21.05
N VAL A 70 -16.58 -0.20 22.06
CA VAL A 70 -15.57 0.85 22.29
C VAL A 70 -14.95 0.70 23.67
N GLY A 71 -13.67 1.05 23.80
CA GLY A 71 -12.96 1.15 25.07
C GLY A 71 -13.41 2.39 25.88
N GLU A 72 -13.14 2.40 27.17
CA GLU A 72 -13.66 3.42 28.11
C GLU A 72 -13.15 4.85 27.81
N GLU A 73 -11.98 4.99 27.18
CA GLU A 73 -11.37 6.29 26.83
C GLU A 73 -11.67 6.73 25.40
N VAL A 74 -12.43 5.93 24.62
CA VAL A 74 -12.78 6.26 23.23
C VAL A 74 -13.93 7.25 23.20
N THR A 75 -13.69 8.44 22.65
CA THR A 75 -14.69 9.51 22.52
C THR A 75 -15.08 9.81 21.08
N ASP A 76 -14.25 9.37 20.12
CA ASP A 76 -14.36 9.78 18.71
C ASP A 76 -15.11 8.77 17.83
N PHE A 77 -15.41 7.58 18.38
CA PHE A 77 -16.19 6.53 17.73
C PHE A 77 -17.29 6.02 18.63
N SER A 78 -18.37 5.59 18.02
CA SER A 78 -19.55 4.99 18.66
C SER A 78 -19.87 3.64 18.05
N VAL A 79 -20.55 2.78 18.80
CA VAL A 79 -21.12 1.53 18.27
C VAL A 79 -22.06 1.86 17.10
N GLY A 80 -21.89 1.17 15.99
CA GLY A 80 -22.61 1.39 14.75
C GLY A 80 -21.86 2.24 13.71
N ASP A 81 -20.76 2.92 14.07
CA ASP A 81 -19.96 3.68 13.10
C ASP A 81 -19.35 2.74 12.05
N GLU A 82 -19.50 3.09 10.77
CA GLU A 82 -18.83 2.43 9.67
C GLU A 82 -17.39 2.95 9.53
N VAL A 83 -16.43 2.03 9.55
CA VAL A 83 -15.01 2.36 9.61
C VAL A 83 -14.19 1.52 8.65
N TYR A 84 -12.97 1.98 8.37
CA TYR A 84 -11.92 1.21 7.73
C TYR A 84 -10.62 1.39 8.50
N ALA A 85 -9.71 0.43 8.45
CA ALA A 85 -8.56 0.45 9.32
C ALA A 85 -7.32 -0.22 8.71
N TYR A 86 -6.16 0.31 9.09
CA TYR A 86 -4.85 -0.27 8.88
C TYR A 86 -4.37 -0.99 10.15
N LEU A 87 -4.04 -2.29 10.03
CA LEU A 87 -3.58 -3.11 11.15
C LEU A 87 -2.05 -3.20 11.20
N GLY A 88 -1.38 -2.06 11.31
CA GLY A 88 0.08 -1.97 11.36
C GLY A 88 0.68 -1.98 12.76
N GLY A 89 -0.15 -1.86 13.79
CA GLY A 89 0.28 -1.72 15.18
C GLY A 89 0.96 -2.96 15.76
N PRO A 90 1.81 -2.77 16.78
CA PRO A 90 2.44 -3.87 17.48
C PRO A 90 1.37 -4.72 18.17
N ARG A 91 1.46 -6.04 18.04
CA ARG A 91 0.55 -7.01 18.66
C ARG A 91 -0.92 -6.90 18.18
N SER A 92 -1.20 -6.22 17.06
CA SER A 92 -2.53 -6.29 16.47
C SER A 92 -2.79 -7.71 15.95
N ASN A 93 -3.90 -8.32 16.37
CA ASN A 93 -4.46 -9.42 15.60
C ASN A 93 -4.76 -8.91 14.19
N GLY A 94 -4.54 -9.76 13.18
CA GLY A 94 -4.81 -9.38 11.80
C GLY A 94 -6.30 -9.36 11.45
N SER A 95 -6.60 -9.02 10.21
CA SER A 95 -7.96 -8.88 9.71
C SER A 95 -8.61 -10.19 9.25
N TYR A 96 -7.89 -11.33 9.24
CA TYR A 96 -8.48 -12.60 8.81
C TYR A 96 -9.36 -13.22 9.91
N ALA A 97 -10.37 -12.49 10.35
CA ALA A 97 -11.28 -12.84 11.43
C ALA A 97 -12.62 -12.09 11.31
N GLU A 98 -13.63 -12.52 12.06
CA GLU A 98 -14.91 -11.81 12.13
C GLU A 98 -14.82 -10.50 12.94
N TYR A 99 -13.92 -10.43 13.92
CA TYR A 99 -13.74 -9.26 14.80
C TYR A 99 -12.27 -9.00 15.08
N VAL A 100 -11.94 -7.73 15.25
CA VAL A 100 -10.61 -7.29 15.70
C VAL A 100 -10.72 -6.08 16.61
N CYS A 101 -9.82 -5.95 17.58
CA CYS A 101 -9.65 -4.71 18.35
C CYS A 101 -8.48 -3.91 17.78
N VAL A 102 -8.70 -2.61 17.58
CA VAL A 102 -7.75 -1.69 16.93
C VAL A 102 -7.67 -0.40 17.73
N PRO A 103 -6.46 0.11 18.05
CA PRO A 103 -6.31 1.46 18.58
C PRO A 103 -6.92 2.48 17.63
N THR A 104 -7.64 3.47 18.16
CA THR A 104 -8.35 4.46 17.36
C THR A 104 -7.47 5.24 16.40
N ASP A 105 -6.17 5.34 16.69
CA ASP A 105 -5.18 5.99 15.83
C ASP A 105 -4.99 5.32 14.46
N PHE A 106 -5.40 4.06 14.30
CA PHE A 106 -5.32 3.31 13.03
C PHE A 106 -6.67 3.19 12.33
N VAL A 107 -7.70 3.87 12.81
CA VAL A 107 -9.08 3.78 12.32
C VAL A 107 -9.52 5.10 11.71
N GLY A 108 -10.06 5.04 10.49
CA GLY A 108 -10.75 6.15 9.83
C GLY A 108 -12.24 5.85 9.68
N ARG A 109 -13.07 6.90 9.52
CA ARG A 109 -14.45 6.72 9.09
C ARG A 109 -14.47 6.26 7.63
N LYS A 110 -15.25 5.22 7.35
CA LYS A 110 -15.40 4.73 5.97
C LYS A 110 -15.98 5.84 5.10
N PRO A 111 -15.39 6.13 3.91
CA PRO A 111 -15.98 7.07 2.97
C PRO A 111 -17.43 6.67 2.65
N LEU A 112 -18.36 7.64 2.70
CA LEU A 112 -19.81 7.42 2.55
C LEU A 112 -20.19 6.87 1.17
N ASN A 113 -19.41 7.22 0.16
CA ASN A 113 -19.61 6.81 -1.24
C ASN A 113 -18.96 5.45 -1.60
N LEU A 114 -18.34 4.75 -0.63
CA LEU A 114 -17.74 3.44 -0.85
C LEU A 114 -18.52 2.31 -0.18
N SER A 115 -18.58 1.17 -0.85
CA SER A 115 -18.93 -0.11 -0.22
C SER A 115 -17.85 -0.56 0.76
N PHE A 116 -18.14 -1.51 1.66
CA PHE A 116 -17.12 -2.10 2.55
C PHE A 116 -15.98 -2.73 1.76
N ALA A 117 -16.27 -3.44 0.67
CA ALA A 117 -15.25 -4.06 -0.18
C ALA A 117 -14.27 -3.02 -0.78
N GLN A 118 -14.79 -1.91 -1.30
CA GLN A 118 -13.97 -0.82 -1.81
C GLN A 118 -13.17 -0.12 -0.71
N ALA A 119 -13.80 0.13 0.44
CA ALA A 119 -13.14 0.77 1.58
C ALA A 119 -12.01 -0.08 2.15
N ALA A 120 -12.19 -1.41 2.25
CA ALA A 120 -11.12 -2.33 2.70
C ALA A 120 -9.89 -2.31 1.78
N ALA A 121 -10.02 -1.92 0.51
CA ALA A 121 -8.92 -1.86 -0.44
C ALA A 121 -8.00 -0.63 -0.26
N VAL A 122 -8.36 0.33 0.61
CA VAL A 122 -7.68 1.63 0.70
C VAL A 122 -6.60 1.71 1.78
N PRO A 123 -6.76 1.22 3.04
CA PRO A 123 -5.95 1.69 4.16
C PRO A 123 -4.44 1.59 3.93
N LEU A 124 -3.89 0.39 3.74
CA LEU A 124 -2.43 0.22 3.59
C LEU A 124 -1.90 0.94 2.35
N VAL A 125 -2.53 0.73 1.20
CA VAL A 125 -2.02 1.30 -0.06
C VAL A 125 -2.23 2.80 -0.15
N GLY A 126 -3.32 3.32 0.39
CA GLY A 126 -3.61 4.75 0.49
C GLY A 126 -2.64 5.47 1.40
N LEU A 127 -2.42 4.95 2.61
CA LEU A 127 -1.44 5.49 3.55
C LEU A 127 -0.02 5.45 2.98
N THR A 128 0.39 4.33 2.39
CA THR A 128 1.72 4.21 1.77
C THR A 128 1.91 5.22 0.63
N ALA A 129 0.92 5.37 -0.24
CA ALA A 129 0.97 6.35 -1.32
C ALA A 129 0.96 7.78 -0.79
N TYR A 130 0.13 8.08 0.22
CA TYR A 130 0.06 9.38 0.86
C TYR A 130 1.43 9.78 1.43
N GLN A 131 2.00 8.95 2.29
CA GLN A 131 3.32 9.22 2.89
C GLN A 131 4.41 9.33 1.84
N SER A 132 4.39 8.50 0.78
CA SER A 132 5.36 8.58 -0.31
C SER A 132 5.27 9.89 -1.08
N VAL A 133 4.06 10.28 -1.51
CA VAL A 133 3.83 11.40 -2.42
C VAL A 133 3.80 12.74 -1.68
N MET A 134 3.05 12.80 -0.55
CA MET A 134 2.78 14.03 0.19
C MET A 134 3.89 14.37 1.18
N ASP A 135 4.35 13.37 1.96
CA ASP A 135 5.26 13.64 3.09
C ASP A 135 6.73 13.51 2.69
N LYS A 136 7.09 12.45 1.93
CA LYS A 136 8.49 12.19 1.54
C LYS A 136 8.89 12.97 0.30
N ALA A 137 8.23 12.73 -0.83
CA ALA A 137 8.57 13.41 -2.07
C ALA A 137 8.08 14.86 -2.09
N ARG A 138 6.98 15.20 -1.40
CA ARG A 138 6.38 16.54 -1.40
C ARG A 138 6.19 17.05 -2.81
N VAL A 139 5.56 16.23 -3.64
CA VAL A 139 5.35 16.50 -5.06
C VAL A 139 4.70 17.86 -5.26
N GLN A 140 5.21 18.62 -6.24
CA GLN A 140 4.75 19.96 -6.55
C GLN A 140 3.93 19.99 -7.85
N ALA A 141 3.11 21.02 -8.00
CA ALA A 141 2.40 21.27 -9.25
C ALA A 141 3.41 21.51 -10.40
N TYR A 142 3.08 20.96 -11.58
CA TYR A 142 3.91 21.02 -12.80
C TYR A 142 5.25 20.25 -12.71
N GLU A 143 5.48 19.52 -11.64
CA GLU A 143 6.63 18.64 -11.51
C GLU A 143 6.42 17.35 -12.28
N SER A 144 7.44 16.91 -13.03
CA SER A 144 7.39 15.59 -13.68
C SER A 144 7.71 14.50 -12.66
N VAL A 145 6.90 13.44 -12.65
CA VAL A 145 7.07 12.30 -11.75
C VAL A 145 7.11 10.97 -12.51
N PHE A 146 7.89 10.02 -11.98
CA PHE A 146 7.92 8.64 -12.47
C PHE A 146 7.46 7.69 -11.36
N ILE A 147 6.47 6.85 -11.66
CA ILE A 147 5.89 5.89 -10.70
C ILE A 147 6.04 4.47 -11.26
N ALA A 148 7.02 3.72 -10.77
CA ALA A 148 7.15 2.31 -11.08
C ALA A 148 6.05 1.49 -10.38
N GLY A 149 5.34 0.65 -11.14
CA GLY A 149 4.25 -0.18 -10.60
C GLY A 149 2.89 0.54 -10.52
N GLY A 150 2.60 1.46 -11.45
CA GLY A 150 1.39 2.29 -11.43
C GLY A 150 0.06 1.54 -11.43
N SER A 151 -0.01 0.32 -11.97
CA SER A 151 -1.23 -0.50 -11.99
C SER A 151 -1.47 -1.32 -10.71
N GLY A 152 -0.52 -1.33 -9.76
CA GLY A 152 -0.67 -1.93 -8.45
C GLY A 152 -1.45 -1.04 -7.48
N GLY A 153 -1.82 -1.56 -6.32
CA GLY A 153 -2.61 -0.81 -5.33
C GLY A 153 -1.97 0.51 -4.90
N VAL A 154 -0.69 0.50 -4.49
CA VAL A 154 0.04 1.72 -4.09
C VAL A 154 0.22 2.66 -5.28
N GLY A 155 0.63 2.13 -6.44
CA GLY A 155 0.85 2.93 -7.65
C GLY A 155 -0.41 3.66 -8.13
N THR A 156 -1.56 2.98 -8.08
CA THR A 156 -2.87 3.58 -8.40
C THR A 156 -3.20 4.78 -7.51
N MET A 157 -3.00 4.64 -6.21
CA MET A 157 -3.24 5.73 -5.26
C MET A 157 -2.21 6.86 -5.45
N ALA A 158 -0.93 6.52 -5.69
CA ALA A 158 0.12 7.51 -5.91
C ALA A 158 -0.07 8.34 -7.18
N ILE A 159 -0.51 7.71 -8.28
CA ILE A 159 -0.86 8.41 -9.53
C ILE A 159 -1.97 9.43 -9.27
N GLN A 160 -3.03 9.04 -8.59
CA GLN A 160 -4.16 9.92 -8.32
C GLN A 160 -3.79 11.07 -7.39
N LEU A 161 -2.99 10.81 -6.33
CA LEU A 161 -2.48 11.86 -5.45
C LEU A 161 -1.55 12.83 -6.21
N ALA A 162 -0.68 12.32 -7.09
CA ALA A 162 0.16 13.17 -7.92
C ALA A 162 -0.67 14.04 -8.90
N HIS A 163 -1.73 13.49 -9.49
CA HIS A 163 -2.70 14.25 -10.28
C HIS A 163 -3.39 15.35 -9.46
N TYR A 164 -3.85 15.00 -8.26
CA TYR A 164 -4.48 15.96 -7.34
C TYR A 164 -3.56 17.15 -7.01
N LEU A 165 -2.25 16.88 -6.85
CA LEU A 165 -1.23 17.92 -6.63
C LEU A 165 -0.86 18.69 -7.89
N GLY A 166 -1.36 18.31 -9.07
CA GLY A 166 -1.06 18.98 -10.33
C GLY A 166 0.29 18.62 -10.95
N ALA A 167 0.89 17.48 -10.56
CA ALA A 167 2.10 16.97 -11.18
C ALA A 167 1.88 16.63 -12.66
N LYS A 168 2.84 16.97 -13.51
CA LYS A 168 2.83 16.61 -14.94
C LYS A 168 4.17 16.86 -15.65
N PRO A 169 4.55 15.91 -16.55
CA PRO A 169 3.84 14.65 -16.84
C PRO A 169 3.96 13.64 -15.69
N ILE A 170 3.00 12.72 -15.60
CA ILE A 170 3.08 11.54 -14.76
C ILE A 170 3.45 10.36 -15.65
N LEU A 171 4.63 9.81 -15.45
CA LEU A 171 5.16 8.67 -16.17
C LEU A 171 5.03 7.41 -15.30
N THR A 172 4.73 6.28 -15.91
CA THR A 172 4.58 5.03 -15.15
C THR A 172 4.96 3.80 -15.96
N THR A 173 4.98 2.63 -15.32
CA THR A 173 5.34 1.36 -15.95
C THR A 173 4.15 0.43 -16.10
N ALA A 174 4.17 -0.37 -17.18
CA ALA A 174 3.23 -1.47 -17.40
C ALA A 174 3.94 -2.73 -17.87
N GLY A 175 3.59 -3.88 -17.29
CA GLY A 175 4.13 -5.18 -17.66
C GLY A 175 3.22 -5.99 -18.61
N SER A 176 2.01 -5.53 -18.90
CA SER A 176 1.03 -6.22 -19.75
C SER A 176 0.08 -5.23 -20.44
N ASP A 177 -0.62 -5.69 -21.50
CA ASP A 177 -1.64 -4.90 -22.16
C ASP A 177 -2.84 -4.59 -21.23
N GLN A 178 -3.15 -5.47 -20.31
CA GLN A 178 -4.18 -5.24 -19.31
C GLN A 178 -3.79 -4.06 -18.40
N SER A 179 -2.52 -4.00 -17.93
CA SER A 179 -2.01 -2.88 -17.15
C SER A 179 -2.05 -1.57 -17.94
N VAL A 180 -1.71 -1.60 -19.23
CA VAL A 180 -1.81 -0.40 -20.10
C VAL A 180 -3.26 0.08 -20.18
N ARG A 181 -4.21 -0.82 -20.45
CA ARG A 181 -5.65 -0.46 -20.50
C ARG A 181 -6.12 0.18 -19.20
N TYR A 182 -5.77 -0.41 -18.05
CA TYR A 182 -6.13 0.13 -16.75
C TYR A 182 -5.57 1.54 -16.54
N LEU A 183 -4.27 1.72 -16.77
CA LEU A 183 -3.61 3.02 -16.63
C LEU A 183 -4.22 4.10 -17.53
N THR A 184 -4.62 3.73 -18.75
CA THR A 184 -5.19 4.69 -19.71
C THR A 184 -6.66 4.97 -19.46
N GLN A 185 -7.48 3.95 -19.22
CA GLN A 185 -8.93 4.07 -19.13
C GLN A 185 -9.40 4.51 -17.74
N GLU A 186 -8.78 3.98 -16.70
CA GLU A 186 -9.21 4.26 -15.31
C GLU A 186 -8.42 5.41 -14.67
N LEU A 187 -7.12 5.56 -15.02
CA LEU A 187 -6.26 6.57 -14.37
C LEU A 187 -5.89 7.74 -15.31
N GLY A 188 -6.36 7.73 -16.54
CA GLY A 188 -6.16 8.83 -17.49
C GLY A 188 -4.71 9.06 -17.94
N ILE A 189 -3.82 8.07 -17.76
CA ILE A 189 -2.42 8.17 -18.19
C ILE A 189 -2.35 8.06 -19.72
N LEU A 190 -1.69 9.01 -20.36
CA LEU A 190 -1.49 8.97 -21.80
C LEU A 190 -0.64 7.75 -22.18
N PRO A 191 -0.96 7.02 -23.28
CA PRO A 191 -0.15 5.88 -23.72
C PRO A 191 1.34 6.21 -23.89
N ALA A 192 1.67 7.43 -24.33
CA ALA A 192 3.04 7.93 -24.47
C ALA A 192 3.79 8.10 -23.13
N HIS A 193 3.09 8.05 -22.00
CA HIS A 193 3.66 8.15 -20.65
C HIS A 193 3.72 6.80 -19.92
N ILE A 194 3.51 5.69 -20.66
CA ILE A 194 3.54 4.33 -20.10
C ILE A 194 4.75 3.58 -20.64
N LEU A 195 5.73 3.33 -19.77
CA LEU A 195 6.93 2.55 -20.08
C LEU A 195 6.62 1.05 -20.06
N ARG A 196 6.76 0.39 -21.21
CA ARG A 196 6.71 -1.07 -21.33
C ARG A 196 8.10 -1.63 -21.03
N TYR A 197 8.31 -2.14 -19.83
CA TYR A 197 9.65 -2.40 -19.33
C TYR A 197 10.20 -3.81 -19.59
N ARG A 198 9.36 -4.78 -19.97
CA ARG A 198 9.80 -6.18 -20.10
C ARG A 198 10.82 -6.35 -21.22
N GLY A 199 11.93 -7.04 -20.92
CA GLY A 199 12.99 -7.36 -21.88
C GLY A 199 13.97 -6.22 -22.17
N LEU A 200 13.85 -5.07 -21.48
CA LEU A 200 14.73 -3.93 -21.67
C LEU A 200 15.84 -3.89 -20.60
N SER A 201 17.03 -3.43 -21.00
CA SER A 201 18.12 -3.12 -20.09
C SER A 201 17.88 -1.81 -19.35
N LEU A 202 18.64 -1.56 -18.27
CA LEU A 202 18.56 -0.30 -17.52
C LEU A 202 18.79 0.93 -18.40
N ASP A 203 19.81 0.87 -19.30
CA ASP A 203 20.13 1.98 -20.19
C ASP A 203 19.00 2.25 -21.20
N GLN A 204 18.36 1.19 -21.73
CA GLN A 204 17.22 1.32 -22.63
C GLN A 204 16.00 1.92 -21.90
N LEU A 205 15.74 1.46 -20.66
CA LEU A 205 14.65 2.01 -19.83
C LEU A 205 14.88 3.49 -19.54
N LYS A 206 16.11 3.86 -19.14
CA LYS A 206 16.51 5.25 -18.88
C LYS A 206 16.30 6.12 -20.13
N ALA A 207 16.78 5.68 -21.29
CA ALA A 207 16.63 6.41 -22.54
C ALA A 207 15.15 6.66 -22.88
N GLN A 208 14.30 5.64 -22.74
CA GLN A 208 12.87 5.78 -22.99
C GLN A 208 12.18 6.74 -22.02
N VAL A 209 12.50 6.67 -20.70
CA VAL A 209 11.92 7.61 -19.74
C VAL A 209 12.32 9.04 -20.04
N LEU A 210 13.59 9.29 -20.40
CA LEU A 210 14.03 10.62 -20.80
C LEU A 210 13.31 11.11 -22.06
N GLU A 211 13.15 10.26 -23.09
CA GLU A 211 12.38 10.57 -24.27
C GLU A 211 10.92 10.94 -23.94
N MET A 212 10.25 10.11 -23.14
CA MET A 212 8.88 10.34 -22.65
C MET A 212 8.75 11.65 -21.86
N ASN A 213 9.80 12.11 -21.22
CA ASN A 213 9.87 13.38 -20.46
C ASN A 213 10.49 14.55 -21.26
N GLY A 214 10.54 14.46 -22.58
CA GLY A 214 11.10 15.52 -23.45
C GLY A 214 12.59 15.76 -23.26
N GLY A 215 13.36 14.72 -23.03
CA GLY A 215 14.81 14.74 -22.82
C GLY A 215 15.25 15.15 -21.41
N ARG A 216 14.32 15.33 -20.46
CA ARG A 216 14.59 15.81 -19.10
C ARG A 216 14.51 14.66 -18.09
N PHE A 217 15.25 14.80 -17.00
CA PHE A 217 15.12 14.00 -15.78
C PHE A 217 13.81 14.34 -15.04
N VAL A 218 13.38 13.48 -14.10
CA VAL A 218 12.14 13.68 -13.33
C VAL A 218 12.44 14.24 -11.95
N GLY A 219 11.57 15.11 -11.44
CA GLY A 219 11.72 15.73 -10.12
C GLY A 219 11.50 14.75 -8.97
N ALA A 220 10.58 13.80 -9.12
CA ALA A 220 10.36 12.73 -8.14
C ALA A 220 10.19 11.38 -8.82
N ALA A 221 10.75 10.32 -8.21
CA ALA A 221 10.63 8.95 -8.70
C ALA A 221 10.22 8.01 -7.57
N PHE A 222 9.25 7.14 -7.86
CA PHE A 222 8.67 6.23 -6.87
C PHE A 222 8.90 4.78 -7.29
N ASP A 223 9.61 4.03 -6.44
CA ASP A 223 9.82 2.61 -6.61
C ASP A 223 8.87 1.79 -5.72
N PHE A 224 7.84 1.22 -6.34
CA PHE A 224 6.89 0.31 -5.69
C PHE A 224 7.07 -1.15 -6.18
N VAL A 225 8.19 -1.45 -6.83
CA VAL A 225 8.46 -2.74 -7.48
C VAL A 225 9.74 -3.40 -6.97
N GLY A 226 10.82 -2.62 -6.81
CA GLY A 226 12.15 -3.11 -6.44
C GLY A 226 13.05 -3.47 -7.62
N GLY A 227 14.24 -3.97 -7.31
CA GLY A 227 15.21 -4.46 -8.28
C GLY A 227 15.60 -3.43 -9.34
N LEU A 228 15.43 -3.81 -10.61
CA LEU A 228 15.75 -2.95 -11.76
C LEU A 228 14.99 -1.62 -11.76
N MET A 229 13.74 -1.59 -11.24
CA MET A 229 12.96 -0.36 -11.16
C MET A 229 13.51 0.61 -10.12
N LYS A 230 14.05 0.12 -9.01
CA LYS A 230 14.75 0.95 -8.02
C LYS A 230 16.00 1.59 -8.60
N GLN A 231 16.79 0.83 -9.35
CA GLN A 231 17.95 1.36 -10.07
C GLN A 231 17.55 2.43 -11.07
N LEU A 232 16.50 2.15 -11.87
CA LEU A 232 15.96 3.10 -12.83
C LEU A 232 15.54 4.42 -12.15
N CYS A 233 14.80 4.36 -11.04
CA CYS A 233 14.38 5.56 -10.30
C CYS A 233 15.57 6.44 -9.90
N CYS A 234 16.70 5.82 -9.48
CA CYS A 234 17.90 6.56 -9.15
C CYS A 234 18.59 7.18 -10.39
N GLU A 235 18.55 6.49 -11.53
CA GLU A 235 19.20 6.94 -12.77
C GLU A 235 18.49 8.09 -13.48
N ILE A 236 17.16 8.17 -13.34
CA ILE A 236 16.32 9.17 -14.04
C ILE A 236 16.00 10.41 -13.21
N ILE A 237 16.48 10.48 -11.97
CA ILE A 237 16.19 11.61 -11.08
C ILE A 237 16.94 12.89 -11.51
N ASP A 238 16.31 14.05 -11.33
CA ASP A 238 16.91 15.35 -11.61
C ASP A 238 17.75 15.87 -10.42
N TYR A 239 18.38 17.02 -10.59
CA TYR A 239 19.07 17.75 -9.51
C TYR A 239 18.08 18.07 -8.38
N ASP A 240 18.52 17.87 -7.14
CA ASP A 240 17.72 18.03 -5.92
C ASP A 240 16.42 17.19 -5.90
N GLY A 241 16.34 16.20 -6.80
CA GLY A 241 15.19 15.33 -6.93
C GLY A 241 15.05 14.32 -5.77
N ARG A 242 13.92 13.64 -5.70
CA ARG A 242 13.57 12.72 -4.60
C ARG A 242 13.19 11.37 -5.14
N VAL A 243 13.88 10.34 -4.66
CA VAL A 243 13.51 8.93 -4.89
C VAL A 243 12.86 8.39 -3.63
N VAL A 244 11.69 7.78 -3.75
CA VAL A 244 11.00 7.10 -2.64
C VAL A 244 10.83 5.62 -2.98
N SER A 245 11.31 4.73 -2.11
CA SER A 245 11.15 3.28 -2.28
C SER A 245 10.48 2.64 -1.07
N ILE A 246 9.52 1.73 -1.34
CA ILE A 246 8.81 0.95 -0.33
C ILE A 246 9.26 -0.52 -0.30
N VAL A 247 10.20 -0.89 -1.15
CA VAL A 247 10.58 -2.29 -1.37
C VAL A 247 11.88 -2.60 -0.67
N GLU A 248 11.86 -3.64 0.15
CA GLU A 248 13.05 -4.26 0.72
C GLU A 248 13.72 -5.11 -0.33
N GLU A 249 15.02 -4.96 -0.48
CA GLU A 249 15.84 -5.73 -1.42
C GLU A 249 16.58 -6.88 -0.72
N PRO A 250 16.94 -7.93 -1.46
CA PRO A 250 17.80 -8.98 -0.92
C PRO A 250 19.21 -8.45 -0.62
N GLU A 251 19.97 -9.17 0.24
CA GLU A 251 21.30 -8.74 0.70
C GLU A 251 22.34 -8.58 -0.41
N ASP A 252 22.18 -9.31 -1.51
CA ASP A 252 23.06 -9.25 -2.69
C ASP A 252 22.66 -8.15 -3.70
N PHE A 253 21.63 -7.37 -3.41
CA PHE A 253 21.25 -6.22 -4.23
C PHE A 253 22.23 -5.07 -4.05
N HIS A 254 22.77 -4.60 -5.16
CA HIS A 254 23.75 -3.51 -5.16
C HIS A 254 23.17 -2.23 -5.78
N LEU A 255 23.07 -1.18 -4.98
CA LEU A 255 22.76 0.17 -5.40
C LEU A 255 23.91 1.10 -4.97
N ASN A 256 24.55 1.73 -5.94
CA ASN A 256 25.66 2.63 -5.64
C ASN A 256 25.14 4.03 -5.25
N ILE A 257 24.91 4.22 -3.96
CA ILE A 257 24.45 5.52 -3.42
C ILE A 257 25.57 6.31 -2.74
N TRP A 258 26.69 5.69 -2.43
CA TRP A 258 27.77 6.30 -1.61
C TRP A 258 28.99 6.76 -2.39
N ASN A 259 29.23 6.22 -3.57
CA ASN A 259 30.42 6.60 -4.35
C ASN A 259 30.14 7.84 -5.18
N GLY A 260 30.66 8.98 -4.73
CA GLY A 260 30.35 10.30 -5.22
C GLY A 260 30.30 10.47 -6.75
N ARG A 261 31.29 9.95 -7.48
CA ARG A 261 31.33 10.08 -8.95
C ARG A 261 30.53 9.02 -9.71
N LYS A 262 30.15 7.93 -9.04
CA LYS A 262 29.42 6.80 -9.64
C LYS A 262 27.98 6.70 -9.16
N SER A 263 27.61 7.47 -8.14
CA SER A 263 26.24 7.50 -7.63
C SER A 263 25.42 8.54 -8.40
N PRO A 264 24.36 8.12 -9.09
CA PRO A 264 23.48 9.07 -9.78
C PRO A 264 22.78 10.05 -8.82
N LEU A 265 22.56 9.64 -7.57
CA LEU A 265 21.97 10.48 -6.54
C LEU A 265 22.96 11.53 -6.03
N PHE A 266 24.22 11.13 -5.73
CA PHE A 266 25.22 12.03 -5.18
C PHE A 266 25.60 13.14 -6.16
N ILE A 267 25.81 12.83 -7.45
CA ILE A 267 26.19 13.82 -8.46
C ILE A 267 25.10 14.85 -8.76
N LYS A 268 23.84 14.55 -8.36
CA LYS A 268 22.68 15.43 -8.55
C LYS A 268 22.16 16.04 -7.25
N SER A 269 22.85 15.85 -6.12
CA SER A 269 22.38 16.27 -4.80
C SER A 269 20.99 15.76 -4.46
N ALA A 270 20.58 14.62 -5.04
CA ALA A 270 19.27 14.05 -4.88
C ALA A 270 19.11 13.32 -3.54
N THR A 271 17.88 13.19 -3.07
CA THR A 271 17.56 12.45 -1.84
C THR A 271 16.98 11.08 -2.13
N PHE A 272 17.26 10.12 -1.24
CA PHE A 272 16.63 8.79 -1.26
C PHE A 272 15.88 8.57 0.06
N HIS A 273 14.59 8.28 -0.05
CA HIS A 273 13.72 8.01 1.08
C HIS A 273 13.30 6.54 1.08
N PHE A 274 13.49 5.88 2.20
CA PHE A 274 12.76 4.63 2.47
C PHE A 274 11.39 4.97 3.07
N GLU A 275 10.36 4.33 2.56
CA GLU A 275 9.03 4.38 3.15
C GLU A 275 8.63 3.01 3.68
N LEU A 276 8.62 2.87 4.99
CA LEU A 276 8.08 1.73 5.72
C LEU A 276 6.84 2.21 6.48
N LEU A 277 5.66 1.97 5.93
CA LEU A 277 4.40 2.42 6.52
C LEU A 277 4.28 2.07 8.00
N SER A 278 4.70 0.87 8.39
CA SER A 278 4.63 0.39 9.77
C SER A 278 5.73 0.93 10.70
N ALA A 279 6.66 1.76 10.23
CA ALA A 279 7.81 2.18 11.04
C ALA A 279 7.40 2.80 12.38
N ARG A 280 6.48 3.75 12.37
CA ARG A 280 5.98 4.40 13.60
C ARG A 280 5.16 3.45 14.46
N ALA A 281 4.40 2.55 13.83
CA ALA A 281 3.60 1.57 14.51
C ALA A 281 4.46 0.51 15.22
N MET A 282 5.58 0.12 14.64
CA MET A 282 6.44 -0.95 15.16
C MET A 282 7.54 -0.45 16.10
N PHE A 283 8.11 0.73 15.80
CA PHE A 283 9.31 1.24 16.47
C PHE A 283 9.09 2.56 17.19
N GLY A 284 7.97 3.26 16.93
CA GLY A 284 7.57 4.48 17.62
C GLY A 284 6.66 4.20 18.82
N GLY A 285 6.51 5.19 19.68
CA GLY A 285 5.53 5.17 20.77
C GLY A 285 4.12 5.56 20.29
N PRO A 286 3.07 5.33 21.14
CA PRO A 286 1.69 5.67 20.80
C PRO A 286 1.48 7.12 20.36
N GLU A 287 2.29 8.06 20.87
CA GLU A 287 2.25 9.47 20.48
C GLU A 287 2.53 9.71 18.99
N THR A 288 3.20 8.76 18.33
CA THR A 288 3.50 8.83 16.90
C THR A 288 2.40 8.27 16.00
N TRP A 289 1.41 7.54 16.56
CA TRP A 289 0.40 6.81 15.80
C TRP A 289 -0.72 7.70 15.23
N LYS A 290 -0.96 8.87 15.83
CA LYS A 290 -1.99 9.83 15.38
C LYS A 290 -1.90 10.21 13.90
N ILE A 291 -0.73 10.04 13.30
CA ILE A 291 -0.50 10.31 11.89
C ILE A 291 -1.39 9.43 11.00
N TYR A 292 -1.53 8.13 11.32
CA TYR A 292 -2.31 7.20 10.50
C TYR A 292 -3.77 7.61 10.42
N ARG A 293 -4.38 7.95 11.55
CA ARG A 293 -5.77 8.42 11.59
C ARG A 293 -5.95 9.73 10.83
N ARG A 294 -5.04 10.68 11.02
CA ARG A 294 -5.07 11.96 10.29
C ARG A 294 -5.05 11.73 8.78
N GLU A 295 -4.16 10.87 8.31
CA GLU A 295 -4.02 10.56 6.89
C GLU A 295 -5.21 9.77 6.35
N LEU A 296 -5.75 8.80 7.11
CA LEU A 296 -7.00 8.11 6.75
C LEU A 296 -8.16 9.10 6.62
N ASN A 297 -8.30 10.06 7.53
CA ASN A 297 -9.33 11.09 7.43
C ASN A 297 -9.16 11.95 6.17
N THR A 298 -7.93 12.37 5.85
CA THR A 298 -7.66 13.10 4.60
C THR A 298 -7.98 12.25 3.37
N LEU A 299 -7.64 10.96 3.37
CA LEU A 299 -8.02 10.06 2.28
C LEU A 299 -9.53 9.90 2.17
N THR A 300 -10.26 9.83 3.29
CA THR A 300 -11.74 9.84 3.31
C THR A 300 -12.27 11.09 2.60
N GLU A 301 -11.81 12.29 3.00
CA GLU A 301 -12.22 13.56 2.40
C GLU A 301 -11.95 13.61 0.89
N LEU A 302 -10.74 13.22 0.46
CA LEU A 302 -10.37 13.21 -0.96
C LEU A 302 -11.21 12.23 -1.78
N ILE A 303 -11.59 11.08 -1.21
CA ILE A 303 -12.46 10.10 -1.87
C ILE A 303 -13.90 10.63 -1.95
N GLU A 304 -14.43 11.20 -0.87
CA GLU A 304 -15.79 11.72 -0.84
C GLU A 304 -15.97 12.92 -1.78
N MET A 305 -14.94 13.74 -1.93
CA MET A 305 -14.89 14.85 -2.90
C MET A 305 -14.65 14.40 -4.35
N GLY A 306 -14.38 13.12 -4.58
CA GLY A 306 -14.13 12.57 -5.92
C GLY A 306 -12.74 12.91 -6.51
N HIS A 307 -11.81 13.40 -5.69
CA HIS A 307 -10.45 13.69 -6.15
C HIS A 307 -9.62 12.42 -6.37
N ILE A 308 -9.88 11.39 -5.58
CA ILE A 308 -9.27 10.07 -5.72
C ILE A 308 -10.33 8.98 -5.56
N GLN A 309 -10.04 7.80 -6.09
CA GLN A 309 -10.90 6.62 -5.99
C GLN A 309 -10.11 5.43 -5.45
N PRO A 310 -10.77 4.43 -4.82
CA PRO A 310 -10.10 3.21 -4.41
C PRO A 310 -9.49 2.52 -5.63
N PRO A 311 -8.41 1.73 -5.46
CA PRO A 311 -7.92 0.87 -6.54
C PRO A 311 -9.02 -0.07 -7.04
N ALA A 312 -8.93 -0.48 -8.30
CA ALA A 312 -9.80 -1.54 -8.82
C ALA A 312 -9.72 -2.78 -7.92
N ILE A 313 -10.86 -3.39 -7.61
CA ILE A 313 -10.93 -4.57 -6.75
C ILE A 313 -11.28 -5.83 -7.54
N THR A 314 -10.62 -6.94 -7.21
CA THR A 314 -11.03 -8.29 -7.59
C THR A 314 -11.63 -8.96 -6.36
N HIS A 315 -12.95 -9.17 -6.38
CA HIS A 315 -13.67 -9.81 -5.30
C HIS A 315 -13.54 -11.33 -5.40
N LEU A 316 -12.96 -11.97 -4.38
CA LEU A 316 -12.71 -13.42 -4.36
C LEU A 316 -13.83 -14.23 -3.69
N GLY A 317 -14.93 -13.59 -3.33
CA GLY A 317 -16.08 -14.21 -2.67
C GLY A 317 -16.11 -13.99 -1.16
N GLU A 318 -16.74 -14.95 -0.45
CA GLU A 318 -16.91 -14.89 1.00
C GLU A 318 -15.66 -15.38 1.75
N PHE A 319 -15.56 -14.98 3.01
CA PHE A 319 -14.48 -15.33 3.92
C PHE A 319 -14.43 -16.83 4.17
N SER A 320 -13.42 -17.49 3.62
CA SER A 320 -13.13 -18.89 3.82
C SER A 320 -11.63 -19.15 3.77
N VAL A 321 -11.19 -20.28 4.29
CA VAL A 321 -9.77 -20.67 4.25
C VAL A 321 -9.28 -20.79 2.81
N GLU A 322 -10.12 -21.32 1.93
CA GLU A 322 -9.83 -21.51 0.51
C GLU A 322 -9.64 -20.16 -0.20
N SER A 323 -10.54 -19.19 0.07
CA SER A 323 -10.47 -17.85 -0.52
C SER A 323 -9.22 -17.11 -0.04
N VAL A 324 -8.84 -17.22 1.24
CA VAL A 324 -7.61 -16.59 1.77
C VAL A 324 -6.37 -17.27 1.18
N ARG A 325 -6.31 -18.59 1.10
CA ARG A 325 -5.19 -19.32 0.47
C ARG A 325 -5.04 -18.91 -0.99
N ARG A 326 -6.15 -18.82 -1.73
CA ARG A 326 -6.17 -18.36 -3.13
C ARG A 326 -5.62 -16.94 -3.27
N ALA A 327 -6.02 -16.03 -2.38
CA ALA A 327 -5.51 -14.65 -2.40
C ALA A 327 -3.99 -14.60 -2.21
N HIS A 328 -3.45 -15.37 -1.26
CA HIS A 328 -2.01 -15.47 -1.05
C HIS A 328 -1.27 -16.02 -2.27
N THR A 329 -1.78 -17.08 -2.89
CA THR A 329 -1.20 -17.67 -4.10
C THR A 329 -1.17 -16.67 -5.25
N LEU A 330 -2.28 -15.97 -5.52
CA LEU A 330 -2.34 -14.94 -6.58
C LEU A 330 -1.36 -13.80 -6.35
N LEU A 331 -1.15 -13.38 -5.09
CA LEU A 331 -0.17 -12.34 -4.76
C LEU A 331 1.27 -12.82 -4.94
N GLU A 332 1.56 -14.09 -4.62
CA GLU A 332 2.89 -14.69 -4.84
C GLU A 332 3.23 -14.81 -6.32
N GLU A 333 2.25 -15.11 -7.18
CA GLU A 333 2.40 -15.13 -8.63
C GLU A 333 2.67 -13.75 -9.23
N GLY A 334 2.36 -12.67 -8.51
CA GLY A 334 2.77 -11.31 -8.86
C GLY A 334 2.00 -10.65 -10.02
N HIS A 335 0.82 -11.17 -10.40
CA HIS A 335 0.05 -10.66 -11.54
C HIS A 335 -1.27 -9.97 -11.14
N VAL A 336 -1.36 -9.51 -9.89
CA VAL A 336 -2.55 -8.83 -9.38
C VAL A 336 -2.56 -7.36 -9.81
N GLN A 337 -3.63 -6.94 -10.47
CA GLN A 337 -3.94 -5.54 -10.75
C GLN A 337 -4.87 -5.01 -9.65
N GLY A 338 -4.59 -3.83 -9.14
CA GLY A 338 -5.40 -3.27 -8.05
C GLY A 338 -5.29 -4.07 -6.76
N LYS A 339 -6.43 -4.50 -6.18
CA LYS A 339 -6.51 -5.17 -4.88
C LYS A 339 -7.42 -6.40 -4.91
N LEU A 340 -7.03 -7.44 -4.18
CA LEU A 340 -7.88 -8.60 -3.88
C LEU A 340 -8.68 -8.33 -2.60
N VAL A 341 -9.97 -8.68 -2.59
CA VAL A 341 -10.90 -8.40 -1.48
C VAL A 341 -11.79 -9.62 -1.21
N LEU A 342 -12.14 -9.83 0.06
CA LEU A 342 -13.17 -10.78 0.51
C LEU A 342 -14.23 -10.05 1.34
N SER A 343 -15.48 -10.49 1.22
CA SER A 343 -16.54 -10.14 2.16
C SER A 343 -16.50 -11.04 3.40
N VAL A 344 -16.82 -10.48 4.56
CA VAL A 344 -16.97 -11.19 5.83
C VAL A 344 -18.42 -11.01 6.28
N SER A 345 -19.17 -12.08 6.28
CA SER A 345 -20.62 -12.11 6.63
C SER A 345 -20.87 -12.17 8.14
#